data_60ad27796226050d6dabaa97e01dccde
#
_entry.id   60ad27796226050d6dabaa97e01dccde
#
_cell.length_a   1.000
_cell.length_b   1.000
_cell.length_c   1.000
_cell.angle_alpha   90.00
_cell.angle_beta   90.00
_cell.angle_gamma   90.00
#
_symmetry.space_group_name_H-M   'P 1'
#
loop_
_entity.id
_entity.type
_entity.pdbx_description
1 polymer ?
#
loop_
_entity_poly.entity_id
_entity_poly.type
_entity_poly.pdbx_seq_one_letter_code
_entity_poly.pdbx_strand_id
1 'polypeptide(L)'
;MGFMNERLSFASDYMEGAHPEILQRLAQTNLEQTAGYGLDIYSDAAREKIRAACRAPHAEVHFLTGGTQTNRTVISALLRPYEGVIAADSGHITVHEAGA
;
A
#
# COMPACT_ATOMS: atom_id res chain seq x y z
N MET A 1 16.34 14.08 -30.72
CA MET A 1 15.62 13.68 -29.50
C MET A 1 15.06 14.95 -28.88
N GLY A 2 13.78 15.11 -28.91
CA GLY A 2 13.12 16.21 -28.23
C GLY A 2 13.27 16.04 -26.72
N PHE A 3 13.76 17.08 -26.04
CA PHE A 3 13.59 17.15 -24.60
C PHE A 3 12.09 17.21 -24.35
N MET A 4 11.51 16.11 -23.89
CA MET A 4 10.16 16.14 -23.38
C MET A 4 10.18 17.08 -22.19
N ASN A 5 9.37 18.13 -22.29
CA ASN A 5 9.14 19.02 -21.18
C ASN A 5 8.46 18.16 -20.10
N GLU A 6 9.26 17.62 -19.19
CA GLU A 6 8.77 16.75 -18.11
C GLU A 6 7.91 17.60 -17.17
N ARG A 7 6.65 17.75 -17.54
CA ARG A 7 5.67 18.32 -16.63
C ARG A 7 5.38 17.30 -15.54
N LEU A 8 5.69 17.64 -14.32
CA LEU A 8 5.25 16.86 -13.17
C LEU A 8 3.72 16.82 -13.14
N SER A 9 3.17 15.64 -13.10
CA SER A 9 1.73 15.43 -12.96
C SER A 9 1.41 14.99 -11.54
N PHE A 10 0.46 15.67 -10.93
CA PHE A 10 -0.08 15.31 -9.62
C PHE A 10 -1.55 14.89 -9.72
N ALA A 11 -1.97 14.43 -10.88
CA ALA A 11 -3.35 14.04 -11.13
C ALA A 11 -3.74 12.77 -10.35
N SER A 12 -2.82 11.82 -10.23
CA SER A 12 -3.04 10.56 -9.52
C SER A 12 -1.70 9.87 -9.24
N ASP A 13 -1.64 9.12 -8.17
CA ASP A 13 -0.49 8.30 -7.77
C ASP A 13 -0.41 6.93 -8.47
N TYR A 14 -1.40 6.58 -9.29
CA TYR A 14 -1.47 5.28 -9.99
C TYR A 14 -1.32 5.39 -11.52
N MET A 15 -1.01 6.56 -12.07
CA MET A 15 -0.94 6.76 -13.53
C MET A 15 0.39 6.31 -14.15
N GLU A 16 1.39 6.11 -13.34
CA GLU A 16 2.72 5.67 -13.76
C GLU A 16 3.04 4.29 -13.17
N GLY A 17 4.01 3.61 -13.75
CA GLY A 17 4.50 2.34 -13.24
C GLY A 17 5.39 2.50 -12.01
N ALA A 18 6.03 1.42 -11.62
CA ALA A 18 6.93 1.42 -10.48
C ALA A 18 8.23 2.19 -10.77
N HIS A 19 8.82 2.73 -9.71
CA HIS A 19 10.15 3.36 -9.81
C HIS A 19 11.17 2.38 -10.43
N PRO A 20 12.11 2.87 -11.27
CA PRO A 20 13.08 2.01 -11.95
C PRO A 20 13.85 1.06 -11.03
N GLU A 21 14.23 1.50 -9.83
CA GLU A 21 14.91 0.65 -8.85
C GLU A 21 14.03 -0.51 -8.36
N ILE A 22 12.73 -0.32 -8.26
CA ILE A 22 11.79 -1.38 -7.90
C ILE A 22 11.73 -2.42 -9.02
N LEU A 23 11.63 -1.98 -10.28
CA LEU A 23 11.62 -2.88 -11.43
C LEU A 23 12.92 -3.66 -11.53
N GLN A 24 14.06 -3.02 -11.32
CA GLN A 24 15.36 -3.68 -11.30
C GLN A 24 15.44 -4.73 -10.20
N ARG A 25 14.96 -4.41 -9.00
CA ARG A 25 14.94 -5.34 -7.88
C ARG A 25 14.03 -6.53 -8.13
N LEU A 26 12.87 -6.30 -8.71
CA LEU A 26 11.95 -7.36 -9.12
C LEU A 26 12.60 -8.30 -10.14
N ALA A 27 13.29 -7.74 -11.13
CA ALA A 27 14.00 -8.54 -12.14
C ALA A 27 15.11 -9.41 -11.51
N GLN A 28 15.83 -8.88 -10.53
CA GLN A 28 16.91 -9.62 -9.83
C GLN A 28 16.38 -10.77 -8.99
N THR A 29 15.21 -10.63 -8.40
CA THR A 29 14.63 -11.60 -7.46
C THR A 29 13.55 -12.48 -8.08
N ASN A 30 13.22 -12.27 -9.35
CA ASN A 30 12.06 -12.86 -10.01
C ASN A 30 12.05 -14.41 -9.99
N LEU A 31 13.20 -15.05 -10.05
CA LEU A 31 13.31 -16.50 -10.06
C LEU A 31 13.60 -17.12 -8.69
N GLU A 32 13.66 -16.32 -7.65
CA GLU A 32 13.83 -16.81 -6.29
C GLU A 32 12.54 -17.48 -5.79
N GLN A 33 12.68 -18.62 -5.16
CA GLN A 33 11.57 -19.30 -4.51
C GLN A 33 11.47 -18.84 -3.07
N THR A 34 10.38 -18.20 -2.72
CA THR A 34 10.12 -17.67 -1.39
C THR A 34 8.82 -18.24 -0.82
N ALA A 35 8.71 -18.23 0.50
CA ALA A 35 7.46 -18.58 1.16
C ALA A 35 6.35 -17.60 0.78
N GLY A 36 5.12 -18.10 0.73
CA GLY A 36 3.94 -17.26 0.51
C GLY A 36 3.40 -16.63 1.79
N TYR A 37 2.28 -15.92 1.63
CA TYR A 37 1.50 -15.35 2.74
C TYR A 37 2.26 -14.35 3.62
N GLY A 38 3.21 -13.64 3.04
CA GLY A 38 4.01 -12.65 3.76
C GLY A 38 5.02 -13.21 4.76
N LEU A 39 5.35 -14.49 4.64
CA LEU A 39 6.32 -15.19 5.50
C LEU A 39 7.72 -15.27 4.87
N ASP A 40 7.94 -14.53 3.81
CA ASP A 40 9.20 -14.46 3.10
C ASP A 40 10.17 -13.45 3.70
N ILE A 41 11.44 -13.61 3.38
CA ILE A 41 12.51 -12.75 3.89
C ILE A 41 12.36 -11.28 3.47
N TYR A 42 11.78 -11.02 2.30
CA TYR A 42 11.56 -9.66 1.80
C TYR A 42 10.46 -8.94 2.58
N SER A 43 9.38 -9.64 2.88
CA SER A 43 8.31 -9.10 3.73
C SER A 43 8.82 -8.81 5.14
N ASP A 44 9.63 -9.69 5.72
CA ASP A 44 10.23 -9.47 7.04
C ASP A 44 11.16 -8.25 7.04
N ALA A 45 12.04 -8.14 6.04
CA ALA A 45 12.92 -6.98 5.89
C ALA A 45 12.13 -5.69 5.69
N ALA A 46 11.03 -5.72 4.94
CA ALA A 46 10.15 -4.57 4.76
C ALA A 46 9.47 -4.14 6.06
N ARG A 47 8.98 -5.09 6.86
CA ARG A 47 8.40 -4.80 8.19
C ARG A 47 9.37 -4.08 9.10
N GLU A 48 10.61 -4.55 9.15
CA GLU A 48 11.65 -3.92 9.97
C GLU A 48 11.96 -2.48 9.49
N LYS A 49 12.09 -2.28 8.19
CA LYS A 49 12.30 -0.95 7.63
C LYS A 49 11.13 0.00 7.90
N ILE A 50 9.91 -0.48 7.82
CA ILE A 50 8.71 0.32 8.12
C ILE A 50 8.67 0.69 9.60
N ARG A 51 8.93 -0.26 10.51
CA ARG A 51 9.01 0.02 11.96
C ARG A 51 10.06 1.09 12.27
N ALA A 52 11.23 0.97 11.65
CA ALA A 52 12.30 1.95 11.82
C ALA A 52 11.91 3.33 11.29
N ALA A 53 11.35 3.40 10.10
CA ALA A 53 10.91 4.66 9.48
C ALA A 53 9.80 5.35 10.28
N CYS A 54 8.88 4.57 10.83
CA CYS A 54 7.79 5.06 11.68
C CYS A 54 8.19 5.32 13.13
N ARG A 55 9.42 4.97 13.54
CA ARG A 55 9.87 5.01 14.94
C ARG A 55 8.93 4.25 15.88
N ALA A 56 8.44 3.11 15.40
CA ALA A 56 7.46 2.29 16.10
C ALA A 56 7.96 0.82 16.20
N PRO A 57 8.96 0.52 17.04
CA PRO A 57 9.64 -0.78 17.07
C PRO A 57 8.72 -1.95 17.45
N HIS A 58 7.62 -1.66 18.12
CA HIS A 58 6.67 -2.69 18.58
C HIS A 58 5.37 -2.73 17.73
N ALA A 59 5.29 -1.92 16.67
CA ALA A 59 4.10 -1.93 15.81
C ALA A 59 4.00 -3.23 15.01
N GLU A 60 2.80 -3.74 14.89
CA GLU A 60 2.48 -4.78 13.91
C GLU A 60 2.36 -4.15 12.53
N VAL A 61 2.94 -4.81 11.52
CA VAL A 61 2.91 -4.36 10.13
C VAL A 61 2.25 -5.42 9.29
N HIS A 62 1.16 -5.06 8.63
CA HIS A 62 0.38 -5.94 7.78
C HIS A 62 0.38 -5.43 6.34
N PHE A 63 0.64 -6.33 5.38
CA PHE A 63 0.56 -6.03 3.96
C PHE A 63 -0.78 -6.49 3.40
N LEU A 64 -1.48 -5.58 2.74
CA LEU A 64 -2.77 -5.82 2.10
C LEU A 64 -2.69 -5.46 0.61
N THR A 65 -3.64 -5.94 -0.18
CA THR A 65 -3.57 -5.84 -1.65
C THR A 65 -3.88 -4.45 -2.19
N GLY A 66 -4.46 -3.56 -1.40
CA GLY A 66 -4.80 -2.21 -1.84
C GLY A 66 -5.50 -1.39 -0.78
N GLY A 67 -5.67 -0.11 -1.05
CA GLY A 67 -6.26 0.85 -0.11
C GLY A 67 -7.70 0.52 0.29
N THR A 68 -8.52 0.07 -0.65
CA THR A 68 -9.91 -0.34 -0.37
C THR A 68 -9.96 -1.50 0.62
N GLN A 69 -9.17 -2.55 0.41
CA GLN A 69 -9.08 -3.67 1.34
C GLN A 69 -8.54 -3.22 2.71
N THR A 70 -7.55 -2.34 2.71
CA THR A 70 -6.99 -1.79 3.93
C THR A 70 -8.04 -1.04 4.73
N ASN A 71 -8.80 -0.14 4.11
CA ASN A 71 -9.86 0.61 4.78
C ASN A 71 -10.94 -0.31 5.35
N ARG A 72 -11.40 -1.28 4.57
CA ARG A 72 -12.38 -2.27 5.05
C ARG A 72 -11.88 -3.05 6.25
N THR A 73 -10.66 -3.54 6.18
CA THR A 73 -10.05 -4.34 7.25
C THR A 73 -9.90 -3.52 8.53
N VAL A 74 -9.39 -2.29 8.43
CA VAL A 74 -9.20 -1.40 9.58
C VAL A 74 -10.53 -1.01 10.21
N ILE A 75 -11.51 -0.61 9.41
CA ILE A 75 -12.84 -0.24 9.89
C ILE A 75 -13.49 -1.44 10.58
N SER A 76 -13.45 -2.61 9.96
CA SER A 76 -14.01 -3.83 10.53
C SER A 76 -13.34 -4.25 11.84
N ALA A 77 -12.03 -4.05 11.95
CA ALA A 77 -11.27 -4.41 13.15
C ALA A 77 -11.48 -3.44 14.32
N LEU A 78 -11.66 -2.15 14.02
CA LEU A 78 -11.76 -1.10 15.05
C LEU A 78 -13.18 -0.84 15.52
N LEU A 79 -14.19 -1.07 14.69
CA LEU A 79 -15.58 -0.75 15.01
C LEU A 79 -16.35 -1.98 15.50
N ARG A 80 -17.22 -1.73 16.46
CA ARG A 80 -18.26 -2.70 16.87
C ARG A 80 -19.43 -2.67 15.88
N PRO A 81 -20.29 -3.72 15.82
CA PRO A 81 -21.38 -3.80 14.84
C PRO A 81 -22.38 -2.65 14.89
N TYR A 82 -22.48 -1.95 16.02
CA TYR A 82 -23.39 -0.81 16.22
C TYR A 82 -22.71 0.55 16.05
N GLU A 83 -21.43 0.59 15.74
CA GLU A 83 -20.68 1.80 15.51
C GLU A 83 -20.58 2.12 14.01
N GLY A 84 -20.42 3.37 13.67
CA GLY A 84 -20.29 3.84 12.29
C GLY A 84 -19.10 4.75 12.09
N VAL A 85 -18.80 5.05 10.84
CA VAL A 85 -17.73 5.96 10.43
C VAL A 85 -18.36 7.27 9.94
N ILE A 86 -17.86 8.39 10.43
CA ILE A 86 -18.17 9.72 9.87
C ILE A 86 -17.10 10.03 8.83
N ALA A 87 -17.53 10.27 7.61
CA ALA A 87 -16.67 10.63 6.49
C ALA A 87 -17.25 11.80 5.71
N ALA A 88 -16.37 12.52 4.98
CA ALA A 88 -16.84 13.51 4.03
C ALA A 88 -17.65 12.85 2.91
N ASP A 89 -18.65 13.54 2.38
CA ASP A 89 -19.45 13.05 1.24
C ASP A 89 -18.61 12.84 -0.03
N SER A 90 -17.49 13.57 -0.15
CA SER A 90 -16.48 13.42 -1.20
C SER A 90 -15.35 12.47 -0.84
N GLY A 91 -15.37 11.87 0.36
CA GLY A 91 -14.32 10.94 0.82
C GLY A 91 -14.23 9.68 -0.02
N HIS A 92 -13.04 9.11 -0.12
CA HIS A 92 -12.78 7.93 -0.92
C HIS A 92 -13.66 6.74 -0.49
N ILE A 93 -13.81 6.51 0.81
CA ILE A 93 -14.66 5.44 1.35
C ILE A 93 -16.16 5.62 1.02
N THR A 94 -16.58 6.85 0.74
CA THR A 94 -17.96 7.16 0.38
C THR A 94 -18.23 6.99 -1.10
N VAL A 95 -17.26 7.36 -1.96
CA VAL A 95 -17.50 7.56 -3.40
C VAL A 95 -16.83 6.49 -4.26
N HIS A 96 -15.65 5.99 -3.86
CA HIS A 96 -14.78 5.21 -4.74
C HIS A 96 -14.60 3.74 -4.35
N GLU A 97 -15.10 3.34 -3.21
CA GLU A 97 -14.94 1.97 -2.69
C GLU A 97 -16.25 1.20 -2.83
N ALA A 98 -16.59 0.85 -4.05
CA ALA A 98 -17.86 0.23 -4.42
C ALA A 98 -18.27 -0.92 -3.49
N GLY A 99 -19.29 -0.70 -2.64
CA GLY A 99 -19.84 -1.69 -1.73
C GLY A 99 -18.94 -2.08 -0.56
N ALA A 100 -17.88 -1.36 -0.36
CA ALA A 100 -16.97 -1.64 0.75
C ALA A 100 -17.49 -1.15 2.09
#